data_ff649b59372fd864dbce68bbacf82776
#
_entry.id   ff649b59372fd864dbce68bbacf82776
#
_cell.length_a   1.000
_cell.length_b   1.000
_cell.length_c   1.000
_cell.angle_alpha   90.00
_cell.angle_beta   90.00
_cell.angle_gamma   90.00
#
_symmetry.space_group_name_H-M   'P 1'
#
loop_
_entity.id
_entity.type
_entity.pdbx_description
1 polymer ?
#
loop_
_entity_poly.entity_id
_entity_poly.type
_entity_poly.pdbx_seq_one_letter_code
_entity_poly.pdbx_strand_id
1 'polypeptide(L)'
;MKVYLIYLLSFSMIAEANFRHNDINSFLDELGEAQDKEKFFKEYVKSVRLNDQKVNSVISLYSNQEILKEYFAGVEKEFHGVPILLKDNIDSIGIANTAGSLAFKNNLPKNDAPLVSKLRESGFIILGKANLSEWANFRGNPSTSGWTSINGQTNNPFNLKYNPCGSSSGSAAAIAQGLVPVSIGTETNGSITCPASVNGVVGIKPTVGLVSRTGVIPISETQDTAGPMAKNVMDAAKVLKAIAGKDPLDSYTAKIPQDYDYEKLTDLDINYLKGKRVGVLNSSESSEIEKGLIDKVKKVLEAKGAVIVDVEFNISSDYKAAKEFYVLLYEFNVGMKNYLKGRSLPYKTLEDIVEFNKANADTVLKHFGQEIFLESLKATDTEKYLKEREDIGRLAKAQIDSVLEANNLDVIIGLTRNPGWVTDLENGDSRGDGGISWSNGGLSAVAGYPHITIPLDFVNDLPVGVSFLGTAWDEANLINAAYSFEQENKFFPIPK
;
A
#
# COMPACT_ATOMS: atom_id res chain seq x y z
N MET A 1 -21.31 -69.19 13.42
CA MET A 1 -20.99 -68.35 12.27
C MET A 1 -21.44 -66.95 12.60
N LYS A 2 -20.55 -66.08 13.09
CA LYS A 2 -20.87 -64.67 13.36
C LYS A 2 -20.28 -63.84 12.21
N VAL A 3 -21.17 -63.19 11.46
CA VAL A 3 -20.82 -62.27 10.37
C VAL A 3 -20.54 -60.93 11.01
N TYR A 4 -19.29 -60.46 10.94
CA TYR A 4 -18.87 -59.10 11.31
C TYR A 4 -19.10 -58.21 10.10
N LEU A 5 -20.05 -57.29 10.25
CA LEU A 5 -20.33 -56.20 9.30
C LEU A 5 -19.29 -55.11 9.56
N ILE A 6 -18.31 -54.98 8.68
CA ILE A 6 -17.33 -53.87 8.70
C ILE A 6 -17.99 -52.67 8.02
N TYR A 7 -18.36 -51.64 8.80
CA TYR A 7 -18.69 -50.31 8.30
C TYR A 7 -17.40 -49.63 7.89
N LEU A 8 -17.16 -49.58 6.58
CA LEU A 8 -16.20 -48.67 5.98
C LEU A 8 -16.78 -47.25 6.06
N LEU A 9 -16.35 -46.49 7.06
CA LEU A 9 -16.47 -45.03 7.07
C LEU A 9 -15.55 -44.50 5.98
N SER A 10 -16.12 -44.24 4.82
CA SER A 10 -15.47 -43.39 3.81
C SER A 10 -15.40 -41.95 4.37
N PHE A 11 -14.27 -41.58 4.98
CA PHE A 11 -13.90 -40.20 5.13
C PHE A 11 -13.67 -39.66 3.71
N SER A 12 -14.68 -39.02 3.14
CA SER A 12 -14.46 -38.10 2.04
C SER A 12 -13.61 -36.96 2.61
N MET A 13 -12.29 -37.00 2.38
CA MET A 13 -11.51 -35.76 2.41
C MET A 13 -12.14 -34.85 1.35
N ILE A 14 -12.98 -33.93 1.80
CA ILE A 14 -13.30 -32.76 1.00
C ILE A 14 -11.96 -32.06 0.88
N ALA A 15 -11.35 -32.14 -0.30
CA ALA A 15 -10.22 -31.30 -0.64
C ALA A 15 -10.72 -29.86 -0.43
N GLU A 16 -10.21 -29.18 0.63
CA GLU A 16 -10.54 -27.78 0.82
C GLU A 16 -10.01 -27.06 -0.43
N ALA A 17 -10.91 -26.39 -1.14
CA ALA A 17 -10.56 -25.63 -2.32
C ALA A 17 -9.52 -24.59 -1.88
N ASN A 18 -8.28 -24.75 -2.33
CA ASN A 18 -7.18 -23.88 -1.97
C ASN A 18 -7.17 -22.71 -2.94
N PHE A 19 -8.10 -21.77 -2.72
CA PHE A 19 -8.17 -20.53 -3.50
C PHE A 19 -6.90 -19.72 -3.25
N ARG A 20 -5.98 -19.72 -4.22
CA ARG A 20 -4.81 -18.84 -4.27
C ARG A 20 -4.81 -18.14 -5.61
N HIS A 21 -5.29 -16.90 -5.62
CA HIS A 21 -5.36 -16.09 -6.83
C HIS A 21 -4.11 -15.24 -6.98
N ASN A 22 -3.49 -15.34 -8.15
CA ASN A 22 -2.28 -14.56 -8.45
C ASN A 22 -2.61 -13.24 -9.18
N ASP A 23 -3.76 -13.15 -9.84
CA ASP A 23 -4.17 -11.99 -10.64
C ASP A 23 -5.69 -11.93 -10.83
N ILE A 24 -6.16 -10.81 -11.38
CA ILE A 24 -7.57 -10.57 -11.69
C ILE A 24 -8.11 -11.61 -12.67
N ASN A 25 -7.35 -11.95 -13.71
CA ASN A 25 -7.82 -12.85 -14.75
C ASN A 25 -8.01 -14.27 -14.21
N SER A 26 -7.05 -14.80 -13.44
CA SER A 26 -7.15 -16.12 -12.82
C SER A 26 -8.37 -16.22 -11.88
N PHE A 27 -8.70 -15.14 -11.16
CA PHE A 27 -9.91 -15.10 -10.34
C PHE A 27 -11.18 -15.10 -11.19
N LEU A 28 -11.23 -14.30 -12.26
CA LEU A 28 -12.39 -14.23 -13.15
C LEU A 28 -12.62 -15.54 -13.90
N ASP A 29 -11.57 -16.24 -14.31
CA ASP A 29 -11.66 -17.56 -14.96
C ASP A 29 -12.29 -18.57 -13.99
N GLU A 30 -11.80 -18.66 -12.75
CA GLU A 30 -12.35 -19.57 -11.74
C GLU A 30 -13.81 -19.20 -11.36
N LEU A 31 -14.09 -17.90 -11.19
CA LEU A 31 -15.46 -17.43 -10.99
C LEU A 31 -16.35 -17.78 -12.19
N GLY A 32 -15.84 -17.63 -13.43
CA GLY A 32 -16.57 -17.96 -14.66
C GLY A 32 -16.98 -19.43 -14.73
N GLU A 33 -16.07 -20.34 -14.37
CA GLU A 33 -16.30 -21.80 -14.34
C GLU A 33 -17.25 -22.27 -13.24
N ALA A 34 -17.39 -21.50 -12.16
CA ALA A 34 -18.25 -21.86 -11.04
C ALA A 34 -19.73 -21.88 -11.45
N GLN A 35 -20.40 -23.03 -11.35
CA GLN A 35 -21.83 -23.18 -11.67
C GLN A 35 -22.74 -22.51 -10.63
N ASP A 36 -22.34 -22.51 -9.35
CA ASP A 36 -23.04 -21.92 -8.21
C ASP A 36 -22.18 -20.79 -7.62
N LYS A 37 -22.50 -19.55 -8.00
CA LYS A 37 -21.78 -18.36 -7.55
C LYS A 37 -21.94 -18.10 -6.04
N GLU A 38 -23.07 -18.44 -5.47
CA GLU A 38 -23.31 -18.30 -4.03
C GLU A 38 -22.40 -19.23 -3.23
N LYS A 39 -22.32 -20.49 -3.65
CA LYS A 39 -21.43 -21.49 -3.05
C LYS A 39 -19.97 -21.06 -3.23
N PHE A 40 -19.58 -20.61 -4.43
CA PHE A 40 -18.23 -20.12 -4.72
C PHE A 40 -17.80 -19.03 -3.74
N PHE A 41 -18.56 -17.95 -3.58
CA PHE A 41 -18.21 -16.88 -2.66
C PHE A 41 -18.18 -17.31 -1.19
N LYS A 42 -19.10 -18.21 -0.76
CA LYS A 42 -19.06 -18.75 0.60
C LYS A 42 -17.78 -19.55 0.88
N GLU A 43 -17.37 -20.39 -0.06
CA GLU A 43 -16.15 -21.18 0.05
C GLU A 43 -14.89 -20.27 -0.04
N TYR A 44 -14.90 -19.31 -0.93
CA TYR A 44 -13.83 -18.31 -1.07
C TYR A 44 -13.61 -17.52 0.24
N VAL A 45 -14.66 -16.92 0.81
CA VAL A 45 -14.56 -16.19 2.09
C VAL A 45 -14.08 -17.09 3.22
N LYS A 46 -14.53 -18.35 3.25
CA LYS A 46 -14.04 -19.35 4.21
C LYS A 46 -12.54 -19.59 4.03
N SER A 47 -12.10 -19.76 2.79
CA SER A 47 -10.66 -19.95 2.44
C SER A 47 -9.81 -18.75 2.87
N VAL A 48 -10.26 -17.52 2.61
CA VAL A 48 -9.58 -16.30 3.07
C VAL A 48 -9.37 -16.33 4.58
N ARG A 49 -10.42 -16.61 5.36
CA ARG A 49 -10.34 -16.68 6.83
C ARG A 49 -9.37 -17.75 7.34
N LEU A 50 -9.33 -18.90 6.68
CA LEU A 50 -8.46 -20.02 7.08
C LEU A 50 -6.99 -19.72 6.75
N ASN A 51 -6.73 -19.21 5.55
CA ASN A 51 -5.36 -18.96 5.08
C ASN A 51 -4.73 -17.70 5.70
N ASP A 52 -5.54 -16.77 6.24
CA ASP A 52 -5.05 -15.56 6.91
C ASP A 52 -4.62 -15.77 8.36
N GLN A 53 -4.97 -16.88 9.01
CA GLN A 53 -4.77 -17.08 10.46
C GLN A 53 -3.34 -16.85 10.95
N LYS A 54 -2.34 -17.15 10.12
CA LYS A 54 -0.91 -16.97 10.48
C LYS A 54 -0.37 -15.62 10.07
N VAL A 55 -0.88 -15.06 8.97
CA VAL A 55 -0.44 -13.78 8.42
C VAL A 55 -1.13 -12.62 9.11
N ASN A 56 -2.42 -12.78 9.45
CA ASN A 56 -3.23 -11.77 10.11
C ASN A 56 -3.32 -10.46 9.31
N SER A 57 -3.51 -10.59 8.01
CA SER A 57 -3.55 -9.49 7.06
C SER A 57 -4.93 -8.84 6.92
N VAL A 58 -5.99 -9.52 7.36
CA VAL A 58 -7.39 -9.08 7.26
C VAL A 58 -7.92 -8.74 8.65
N ILE A 59 -8.36 -7.50 8.85
CA ILE A 59 -8.91 -7.04 10.14
C ILE A 59 -10.42 -7.27 10.24
N SER A 60 -11.15 -7.15 9.12
CA SER A 60 -12.59 -7.42 9.08
C SER A 60 -13.06 -7.76 7.66
N LEU A 61 -14.09 -8.59 7.56
CA LEU A 61 -14.73 -8.98 6.31
C LEU A 61 -16.21 -8.64 6.35
N TYR A 62 -16.77 -8.26 5.22
CA TYR A 62 -18.22 -8.22 5.05
C TYR A 62 -18.84 -9.61 5.24
N SER A 63 -20.10 -9.66 5.59
CA SER A 63 -20.85 -10.92 5.65
C SER A 63 -21.02 -11.51 4.25
N ASN A 64 -21.18 -12.83 4.17
CA ASN A 64 -21.48 -13.49 2.89
C ASN A 64 -22.73 -12.90 2.22
N GLN A 65 -23.72 -12.48 3.02
CA GLN A 65 -24.94 -11.86 2.50
C GLN A 65 -24.67 -10.51 1.82
N GLU A 66 -23.81 -9.68 2.41
CA GLU A 66 -23.43 -8.38 1.85
C GLU A 66 -22.62 -8.57 0.57
N ILE A 67 -21.65 -9.49 0.57
CA ILE A 67 -20.82 -9.83 -0.60
C ILE A 67 -21.71 -10.33 -1.76
N LEU A 68 -22.64 -11.25 -1.49
CA LEU A 68 -23.55 -11.77 -2.50
C LEU A 68 -24.54 -10.71 -2.99
N LYS A 69 -25.02 -9.85 -2.10
CA LYS A 69 -25.88 -8.73 -2.48
C LYS A 69 -25.13 -7.79 -3.45
N GLU A 70 -23.86 -7.49 -3.17
CA GLU A 70 -23.02 -6.66 -4.05
C GLU A 70 -22.78 -7.33 -5.40
N TYR A 71 -22.45 -8.62 -5.41
CA TYR A 71 -22.28 -9.40 -6.63
C TYR A 71 -23.53 -9.38 -7.51
N PHE A 72 -24.71 -9.72 -6.95
CA PHE A 72 -25.95 -9.77 -7.71
C PHE A 72 -26.54 -8.40 -8.06
N ALA A 73 -26.13 -7.33 -7.38
CA ALA A 73 -26.50 -5.95 -7.74
C ALA A 73 -25.64 -5.39 -8.89
N GLY A 74 -24.48 -6.01 -9.13
CA GLY A 74 -23.58 -5.63 -10.21
C GLY A 74 -24.14 -6.00 -11.58
N VAL A 75 -24.08 -5.07 -12.52
CA VAL A 75 -24.35 -5.33 -13.95
C VAL A 75 -23.01 -5.69 -14.60
N GLU A 76 -23.01 -6.34 -15.76
CA GLU A 76 -21.82 -6.67 -16.55
C GLU A 76 -20.86 -5.49 -16.65
N LYS A 77 -19.80 -5.54 -15.84
CA LYS A 77 -18.74 -4.54 -15.73
C LYS A 77 -17.39 -5.25 -15.84
N GLU A 78 -16.35 -4.50 -16.17
CA GLU A 78 -15.03 -5.06 -16.46
C GLU A 78 -14.50 -5.95 -15.33
N PHE A 79 -14.72 -5.56 -14.04
CA PHE A 79 -14.21 -6.29 -12.87
C PHE A 79 -15.33 -6.95 -12.07
N HIS A 80 -16.43 -7.34 -12.73
CA HIS A 80 -17.60 -7.90 -12.05
C HIS A 80 -17.27 -9.15 -11.24
N GLY A 81 -17.36 -9.01 -9.92
CA GLY A 81 -17.11 -10.08 -8.97
C GLY A 81 -15.69 -10.14 -8.41
N VAL A 82 -14.73 -9.37 -8.94
CA VAL A 82 -13.34 -9.38 -8.44
C VAL A 82 -13.29 -8.81 -7.02
N PRO A 83 -12.80 -9.59 -6.04
CA PRO A 83 -12.70 -9.13 -4.65
C PRO A 83 -11.51 -8.20 -4.45
N ILE A 84 -11.72 -7.16 -3.65
CA ILE A 84 -10.68 -6.21 -3.27
C ILE A 84 -10.73 -5.93 -1.76
N LEU A 85 -9.56 -5.83 -1.12
CA LEU A 85 -9.43 -5.37 0.26
C LEU A 85 -9.06 -3.90 0.32
N LEU A 86 -9.64 -3.18 1.27
CA LEU A 86 -9.32 -1.78 1.56
C LEU A 86 -8.50 -1.69 2.85
N LYS A 87 -7.41 -0.95 2.85
CA LYS A 87 -6.71 -0.62 4.10
C LYS A 87 -7.69 -0.03 5.12
N ASP A 88 -7.56 -0.40 6.38
CA ASP A 88 -8.51 -0.02 7.42
C ASP A 88 -8.36 1.42 7.93
N ASN A 89 -8.06 2.32 7.02
CA ASN A 89 -8.19 3.77 7.17
C ASN A 89 -8.99 4.41 6.03
N ILE A 90 -9.70 3.61 5.21
CA ILE A 90 -10.52 4.05 4.08
C ILE A 90 -11.99 3.80 4.41
N ASP A 91 -12.84 4.80 4.30
CA ASP A 91 -14.28 4.69 4.59
C ASP A 91 -14.99 3.78 3.59
N SER A 92 -15.79 2.84 4.11
CA SER A 92 -16.71 2.01 3.34
C SER A 92 -17.99 1.76 4.15
N ILE A 93 -19.15 1.94 3.53
CA ILE A 93 -20.45 1.76 4.21
C ILE A 93 -20.60 0.32 4.72
N GLY A 94 -21.15 0.16 5.92
CA GLY A 94 -21.49 -1.16 6.48
C GLY A 94 -20.37 -1.84 7.25
N ILE A 95 -19.14 -1.31 7.21
CA ILE A 95 -17.99 -1.84 7.94
C ILE A 95 -17.23 -0.71 8.66
N ALA A 96 -16.68 -1.00 9.83
CA ALA A 96 -15.95 0.02 10.59
C ALA A 96 -14.65 0.41 9.88
N ASN A 97 -14.28 1.69 10.01
CA ASN A 97 -13.02 2.26 9.57
C ASN A 97 -12.21 2.65 10.81
N THR A 98 -11.32 1.74 11.26
CA THR A 98 -10.81 1.81 12.63
C THR A 98 -9.41 2.40 12.77
N ALA A 99 -8.67 2.60 11.67
CA ALA A 99 -7.22 2.87 11.71
C ALA A 99 -6.45 1.83 12.56
N GLY A 100 -6.99 0.61 12.74
CA GLY A 100 -6.48 -0.40 13.65
C GLY A 100 -6.63 -0.08 15.13
N SER A 101 -7.28 1.01 15.50
CA SER A 101 -7.36 1.54 16.85
C SER A 101 -8.64 1.15 17.58
N LEU A 102 -8.50 0.70 18.83
CA LEU A 102 -9.61 0.41 19.72
C LEU A 102 -10.53 1.63 19.91
N ALA A 103 -9.99 2.86 19.85
CA ALA A 103 -10.77 4.08 19.93
C ALA A 103 -11.80 4.19 18.79
N PHE A 104 -11.47 3.67 17.61
CA PHE A 104 -12.29 3.76 16.40
C PHE A 104 -13.04 2.49 16.04
N LYS A 105 -13.08 1.47 16.92
CA LYS A 105 -13.75 0.20 16.65
C LYS A 105 -15.22 0.33 16.21
N ASN A 106 -15.88 1.41 16.58
CA ASN A 106 -17.29 1.70 16.26
C ASN A 106 -17.42 2.87 15.25
N ASN A 107 -16.35 3.27 14.57
CA ASN A 107 -16.40 4.31 13.54
C ASN A 107 -17.03 3.76 12.26
N LEU A 108 -18.34 3.80 12.17
CA LEU A 108 -19.11 3.37 11.00
C LEU A 108 -19.31 4.56 10.05
N PRO A 109 -18.72 4.53 8.85
CA PRO A 109 -18.90 5.56 7.85
C PRO A 109 -20.34 5.62 7.35
N LYS A 110 -20.84 6.84 7.08
CA LYS A 110 -22.18 7.06 6.49
C LYS A 110 -22.16 6.97 4.96
N ASN A 111 -20.99 7.19 4.37
CA ASN A 111 -20.78 7.16 2.92
C ASN A 111 -19.51 6.37 2.61
N ASP A 112 -19.46 5.78 1.44
CA ASP A 112 -18.20 5.29 0.88
C ASP A 112 -17.25 6.46 0.59
N ALA A 113 -15.95 6.24 0.72
CA ALA A 113 -14.96 7.12 0.12
C ALA A 113 -15.15 7.14 -1.40
N PRO A 114 -14.93 8.27 -2.12
CA PRO A 114 -15.11 8.33 -3.57
C PRO A 114 -14.38 7.25 -4.33
N LEU A 115 -13.16 6.87 -3.89
CA LEU A 115 -12.42 5.75 -4.48
C LEU A 115 -13.15 4.40 -4.32
N VAL A 116 -13.87 4.19 -3.21
CA VAL A 116 -14.66 2.97 -2.96
C VAL A 116 -15.91 2.94 -3.84
N SER A 117 -16.58 4.07 -3.99
CA SER A 117 -17.72 4.19 -4.93
C SER A 117 -17.29 3.84 -6.35
N LYS A 118 -16.15 4.37 -6.82
CA LYS A 118 -15.59 4.06 -8.14
C LYS A 118 -15.22 2.58 -8.31
N LEU A 119 -14.66 1.94 -7.27
CA LEU A 119 -14.40 0.49 -7.31
C LEU A 119 -15.70 -0.29 -7.50
N ARG A 120 -16.76 0.01 -6.74
CA ARG A 120 -18.07 -0.63 -6.89
C ARG A 120 -18.68 -0.34 -8.27
N GLU A 121 -18.55 0.87 -8.77
CA GLU A 121 -18.97 1.27 -10.12
C GLU A 121 -18.24 0.51 -11.22
N SER A 122 -16.99 0.10 -10.99
CA SER A 122 -16.19 -0.71 -11.90
C SER A 122 -16.45 -2.21 -11.77
N GLY A 123 -17.25 -2.65 -10.79
CA GLY A 123 -17.66 -4.05 -10.58
C GLY A 123 -16.85 -4.81 -9.53
N PHE A 124 -15.86 -4.17 -8.88
CA PHE A 124 -15.18 -4.82 -7.75
C PHE A 124 -16.13 -5.05 -6.58
N ILE A 125 -15.91 -6.17 -5.88
CA ILE A 125 -16.57 -6.47 -4.61
C ILE A 125 -15.65 -6.07 -3.47
N ILE A 126 -16.10 -5.17 -2.60
CA ILE A 126 -15.36 -4.86 -1.39
C ILE A 126 -15.47 -6.05 -0.43
N LEU A 127 -14.40 -6.84 -0.34
CA LEU A 127 -14.38 -8.04 0.50
C LEU A 127 -14.32 -7.69 1.99
N GLY A 128 -13.64 -6.61 2.33
CA GLY A 128 -13.46 -6.18 3.71
C GLY A 128 -12.29 -5.21 3.89
N LYS A 129 -11.74 -5.20 5.10
CA LYS A 129 -10.66 -4.29 5.50
C LYS A 129 -9.37 -5.07 5.76
N ALA A 130 -8.28 -4.59 5.17
CA ALA A 130 -6.93 -5.08 5.42
C ALA A 130 -6.36 -4.46 6.70
N ASN A 131 -5.66 -5.27 7.50
CA ASN A 131 -4.93 -4.79 8.67
C ASN A 131 -3.83 -3.81 8.26
N LEU A 132 -3.36 -3.00 9.20
CA LEU A 132 -2.39 -1.94 8.94
C LEU A 132 -1.50 -1.76 10.17
N SER A 133 -0.52 -0.86 10.11
CA SER A 133 0.08 -0.32 11.33
C SER A 133 -0.90 0.66 11.96
N GLU A 134 -1.15 0.56 13.25
CA GLU A 134 -2.12 1.40 13.95
C GLU A 134 -1.88 2.90 13.69
N TRP A 135 -2.93 3.63 13.32
CA TRP A 135 -2.85 5.04 12.91
C TRP A 135 -1.83 5.31 11.80
N ALA A 136 -1.66 4.33 10.91
CA ALA A 136 -0.70 4.39 9.81
C ALA A 136 0.75 4.72 10.28
N ASN A 137 1.18 4.19 11.43
CA ASN A 137 2.45 4.47 12.13
C ASN A 137 2.56 5.91 12.69
N PHE A 138 1.45 6.63 12.86
CA PHE A 138 1.49 8.03 13.29
C PHE A 138 0.92 8.26 14.69
N ARG A 139 1.08 7.27 15.62
CA ARG A 139 0.67 7.39 17.02
C ARG A 139 1.82 7.60 17.99
N GLY A 140 2.83 6.75 17.92
CA GLY A 140 3.97 6.74 18.86
C GLY A 140 5.29 6.45 18.18
N ASN A 141 6.38 6.74 18.86
CA ASN A 141 7.74 6.47 18.43
C ASN A 141 8.59 6.05 19.64
N PRO A 142 9.18 4.82 19.67
CA PRO A 142 9.18 3.85 18.57
C PRO A 142 7.80 3.21 18.34
N SER A 143 7.58 2.64 17.14
CA SER A 143 6.39 1.87 16.81
C SER A 143 6.77 0.65 15.97
N THR A 144 5.92 -0.38 15.97
CA THR A 144 6.12 -1.59 15.16
C THR A 144 5.11 -1.62 14.02
N SER A 145 5.61 -1.67 12.78
CA SER A 145 4.76 -1.79 11.60
C SER A 145 3.94 -3.07 11.61
N GLY A 146 2.67 -2.97 11.21
CA GLY A 146 1.73 -4.08 11.15
C GLY A 146 1.03 -4.45 12.45
N TRP A 147 1.34 -3.78 13.58
CA TRP A 147 0.64 -4.01 14.84
C TRP A 147 -0.56 -3.06 15.01
N THR A 148 -1.65 -3.60 15.57
CA THR A 148 -2.86 -2.84 15.92
C THR A 148 -3.42 -3.29 17.27
N SER A 149 -4.03 -2.38 18.01
CA SER A 149 -4.68 -2.70 19.30
C SER A 149 -5.98 -3.51 19.12
N ILE A 150 -6.55 -3.55 17.93
CA ILE A 150 -7.76 -4.34 17.62
C ILE A 150 -7.43 -5.77 17.20
N ASN A 151 -6.43 -5.94 16.33
CA ASN A 151 -6.19 -7.21 15.63
C ASN A 151 -4.78 -7.79 15.83
N GLY A 152 -3.90 -7.11 16.58
CA GLY A 152 -2.52 -7.56 16.79
C GLY A 152 -1.63 -7.39 15.56
N GLN A 153 -0.58 -8.22 15.46
CA GLN A 153 0.48 -8.11 14.46
C GLN A 153 0.13 -8.79 13.14
N THR A 154 0.28 -8.08 12.04
CA THR A 154 0.40 -8.68 10.70
C THR A 154 1.82 -9.17 10.49
N ASN A 155 1.98 -10.38 10.01
CA ASN A 155 3.26 -11.03 9.78
C ASN A 155 3.62 -11.06 8.30
N ASN A 156 4.92 -11.10 7.98
CA ASN A 156 5.37 -11.25 6.60
C ASN A 156 5.09 -12.69 6.12
N PRO A 157 4.37 -12.90 5.00
CA PRO A 157 4.02 -14.24 4.51
C PRO A 157 5.22 -15.11 4.12
N PHE A 158 6.35 -14.50 3.73
CA PHE A 158 7.58 -15.24 3.38
C PHE A 158 8.29 -15.78 4.62
N ASN A 159 8.20 -15.07 5.75
CA ASN A 159 8.70 -15.55 7.03
C ASN A 159 7.94 -14.87 8.18
N LEU A 160 7.12 -15.63 8.90
CA LEU A 160 6.22 -15.12 9.94
C LEU A 160 6.93 -14.44 11.13
N LYS A 161 8.25 -14.57 11.25
CA LYS A 161 9.04 -13.85 12.27
C LYS A 161 9.44 -12.44 11.82
N TYR A 162 9.25 -12.13 10.53
CA TYR A 162 9.69 -10.89 9.95
C TYR A 162 8.51 -9.91 9.80
N ASN A 163 8.88 -8.64 9.84
CA ASN A 163 7.95 -7.54 9.72
C ASN A 163 7.51 -7.38 8.25
N PRO A 164 6.21 -7.19 7.98
CA PRO A 164 5.68 -6.94 6.64
C PRO A 164 5.89 -5.49 6.18
N CYS A 165 6.60 -4.65 6.95
CA CYS A 165 6.59 -3.18 6.83
C CYS A 165 5.17 -2.62 6.96
N GLY A 166 5.04 -1.33 6.77
CA GLY A 166 3.75 -0.63 6.84
C GLY A 166 3.82 0.78 6.24
N SER A 167 2.75 1.47 6.36
CA SER A 167 1.58 1.10 7.18
C SER A 167 0.51 0.26 6.46
N SER A 168 0.58 0.03 5.14
CA SER A 168 -0.36 -0.85 4.41
C SER A 168 0.03 -2.33 4.53
N SER A 169 0.33 -2.78 5.74
CA SER A 169 0.89 -4.10 6.06
C SER A 169 0.01 -5.24 5.56
N GLY A 170 -1.27 -5.24 5.95
CA GLY A 170 -2.23 -6.26 5.54
C GLY A 170 -2.57 -6.20 4.07
N SER A 171 -2.62 -5.00 3.46
CA SER A 171 -2.89 -4.85 2.02
C SER A 171 -1.84 -5.60 1.19
N ALA A 172 -0.55 -5.44 1.51
CA ALA A 172 0.52 -6.14 0.81
C ALA A 172 0.57 -7.64 1.16
N ALA A 173 0.46 -7.98 2.45
CA ALA A 173 0.56 -9.36 2.91
C ALA A 173 -0.58 -10.24 2.38
N ALA A 174 -1.82 -9.72 2.28
CA ALA A 174 -2.96 -10.43 1.69
C ALA A 174 -2.73 -10.79 0.22
N ILE A 175 -2.18 -9.86 -0.57
CA ILE A 175 -1.79 -10.11 -1.97
C ILE A 175 -0.68 -11.16 -2.04
N ALA A 176 0.39 -10.99 -1.24
CA ALA A 176 1.50 -11.93 -1.21
C ALA A 176 1.04 -13.36 -0.91
N GLN A 177 0.14 -13.52 0.07
CA GLN A 177 -0.45 -14.80 0.46
C GLN A 177 -1.44 -15.37 -0.58
N GLY A 178 -1.86 -14.57 -1.57
CA GLY A 178 -2.85 -14.98 -2.57
C GLY A 178 -4.29 -15.01 -2.04
N LEU A 179 -4.60 -14.22 -1.02
CA LEU A 179 -5.96 -14.15 -0.46
C LEU A 179 -6.92 -13.36 -1.34
N VAL A 180 -6.41 -12.33 -1.99
CA VAL A 180 -7.13 -11.48 -2.95
C VAL A 180 -6.19 -11.11 -4.11
N PRO A 181 -6.69 -10.89 -5.33
CA PRO A 181 -5.87 -10.47 -6.46
C PRO A 181 -5.35 -9.03 -6.31
N VAL A 182 -6.14 -8.15 -5.69
CA VAL A 182 -5.84 -6.71 -5.58
C VAL A 182 -6.27 -6.15 -4.23
N SER A 183 -5.61 -5.06 -3.80
CA SER A 183 -5.96 -4.31 -2.59
C SER A 183 -5.63 -2.83 -2.74
N ILE A 184 -6.24 -1.99 -1.89
CA ILE A 184 -5.89 -0.58 -1.76
C ILE A 184 -5.08 -0.34 -0.48
N GLY A 185 -3.94 0.31 -0.64
CA GLY A 185 -3.14 0.89 0.44
C GLY A 185 -3.28 2.41 0.50
N THR A 186 -2.65 3.02 1.49
CA THR A 186 -2.44 4.48 1.56
C THR A 186 -0.99 4.77 1.92
N GLU A 187 -0.48 5.88 1.41
CA GLU A 187 0.88 6.31 1.72
C GLU A 187 0.93 7.81 2.03
N THR A 188 1.63 8.12 3.09
CA THR A 188 2.12 9.47 3.40
C THR A 188 3.60 9.54 3.04
N ASN A 189 4.41 8.56 3.52
CA ASN A 189 5.81 8.41 3.17
C ASN A 189 6.21 6.93 3.33
N GLY A 190 6.29 6.18 2.23
CA GLY A 190 6.70 4.78 2.17
C GLY A 190 5.60 3.75 2.47
N SER A 191 4.38 4.16 2.83
CA SER A 191 3.36 3.24 3.38
C SER A 191 2.61 2.36 2.34
N ILE A 192 2.84 2.51 1.04
CA ILE A 192 2.49 1.57 -0.03
C ILE A 192 3.75 0.85 -0.48
N THR A 193 4.79 1.62 -0.79
CA THR A 193 5.97 1.12 -1.47
C THR A 193 6.84 0.23 -0.59
N CYS A 194 6.99 0.54 0.72
CA CYS A 194 7.72 -0.33 1.62
C CYS A 194 7.02 -1.69 1.82
N PRO A 195 5.75 -1.78 2.25
CA PRO A 195 5.10 -3.08 2.40
C PRO A 195 4.99 -3.84 1.06
N ALA A 196 4.82 -3.16 -0.08
CA ALA A 196 4.86 -3.82 -1.38
C ALA A 196 6.21 -4.48 -1.66
N SER A 197 7.31 -3.76 -1.45
CA SER A 197 8.67 -4.27 -1.64
C SER A 197 8.96 -5.50 -0.79
N VAL A 198 8.74 -5.43 0.54
CA VAL A 198 9.13 -6.51 1.46
C VAL A 198 8.17 -7.70 1.47
N ASN A 199 6.99 -7.57 0.85
CA ASN A 199 6.07 -8.68 0.63
C ASN A 199 6.07 -9.18 -0.83
N GLY A 200 6.97 -8.67 -1.68
CA GLY A 200 7.15 -9.15 -3.04
C GLY A 200 5.91 -8.93 -3.92
N VAL A 201 5.30 -7.76 -3.84
CA VAL A 201 4.13 -7.36 -4.66
C VAL A 201 4.37 -6.01 -5.31
N VAL A 202 3.58 -5.69 -6.33
CA VAL A 202 3.55 -4.37 -6.96
C VAL A 202 2.79 -3.39 -6.08
N GLY A 203 3.32 -2.17 -5.94
CA GLY A 203 2.64 -1.07 -5.27
C GLY A 203 2.79 0.22 -6.07
N ILE A 204 1.68 0.91 -6.32
CA ILE A 204 1.68 2.20 -7.01
C ILE A 204 1.23 3.28 -6.02
N LYS A 205 2.13 4.18 -5.68
CA LYS A 205 1.83 5.46 -5.05
C LYS A 205 1.65 6.49 -6.16
N PRO A 206 0.43 6.93 -6.48
CA PRO A 206 0.24 7.94 -7.51
C PRO A 206 0.65 9.34 -7.05
N THR A 207 0.64 10.29 -7.96
CA THR A 207 0.72 11.72 -7.66
C THR A 207 -0.36 12.10 -6.66
N VAL A 208 -0.01 12.90 -5.65
CA VAL A 208 -0.96 13.38 -4.64
C VAL A 208 -2.07 14.18 -5.33
N GLY A 209 -3.30 13.71 -5.20
CA GLY A 209 -4.48 14.28 -5.85
C GLY A 209 -4.94 13.55 -7.11
N LEU A 210 -4.21 12.56 -7.65
CA LEU A 210 -4.74 11.72 -8.73
C LEU A 210 -5.90 10.84 -8.25
N VAL A 211 -5.84 10.40 -7.01
CA VAL A 211 -6.89 9.67 -6.31
C VAL A 211 -7.41 10.53 -5.16
N SER A 212 -8.73 10.64 -5.01
CA SER A 212 -9.34 11.39 -3.91
C SER A 212 -8.98 10.80 -2.56
N ARG A 213 -8.73 11.68 -1.58
CA ARG A 213 -8.47 11.34 -0.18
C ARG A 213 -9.68 11.54 0.72
N THR A 214 -10.81 11.98 0.16
CA THR A 214 -12.08 12.08 0.91
C THR A 214 -12.44 10.73 1.49
N GLY A 215 -12.73 10.69 2.80
CA GLY A 215 -13.04 9.43 3.50
C GLY A 215 -11.83 8.59 3.88
N VAL A 216 -10.60 9.08 3.67
CA VAL A 216 -9.38 8.48 4.23
C VAL A 216 -9.07 9.14 5.57
N ILE A 217 -8.76 8.36 6.61
CA ILE A 217 -8.28 8.91 7.89
C ILE A 217 -6.92 9.56 7.63
N PRO A 218 -6.77 10.88 7.88
CA PRO A 218 -5.62 11.63 7.39
C PRO A 218 -4.38 11.48 8.29
N ILE A 219 -3.21 11.65 7.69
CA ILE A 219 -1.98 12.09 8.33
C ILE A 219 -1.62 13.48 7.79
N SER A 220 -1.52 13.62 6.47
CA SER A 220 -0.98 14.81 5.83
C SER A 220 -1.80 15.24 4.62
N GLU A 221 -2.20 16.50 4.60
CA GLU A 221 -2.88 17.09 3.44
C GLU A 221 -1.98 17.15 2.21
N THR A 222 -0.66 17.32 2.41
CA THR A 222 0.30 17.51 1.32
C THR A 222 0.91 16.23 0.78
N GLN A 223 0.90 15.13 1.55
CA GLN A 223 1.58 13.89 1.18
C GLN A 223 0.67 12.68 1.04
N ASP A 224 -0.51 12.64 1.72
CA ASP A 224 -1.38 11.47 1.67
C ASP A 224 -1.89 11.18 0.27
N THR A 225 -1.88 9.90 -0.08
CA THR A 225 -2.54 9.35 -1.27
C THR A 225 -2.99 7.92 -1.03
N ALA A 226 -4.00 7.46 -1.78
CA ALA A 226 -4.37 6.06 -1.86
C ALA A 226 -3.86 5.47 -3.17
N GLY A 227 -3.49 4.19 -3.17
CA GLY A 227 -3.02 3.53 -4.37
C GLY A 227 -3.15 2.02 -4.32
N PRO A 228 -3.14 1.37 -5.49
CA PRO A 228 -3.32 -0.06 -5.63
C PRO A 228 -2.07 -0.86 -5.29
N MET A 229 -2.31 -2.10 -4.83
CA MET A 229 -1.32 -3.15 -4.71
C MET A 229 -1.84 -4.40 -5.43
N ALA A 230 -0.97 -5.13 -6.14
CA ALA A 230 -1.31 -6.32 -6.93
C ALA A 230 -0.10 -7.25 -7.07
N LYS A 231 -0.30 -8.44 -7.67
CA LYS A 231 0.82 -9.35 -8.01
C LYS A 231 1.61 -8.89 -9.22
N ASN A 232 1.01 -8.11 -10.13
CA ASN A 232 1.61 -7.66 -11.38
C ASN A 232 1.25 -6.20 -11.66
N VAL A 233 2.02 -5.57 -12.56
CA VAL A 233 1.86 -4.16 -12.92
C VAL A 233 0.54 -3.89 -13.63
N MET A 234 0.09 -4.77 -14.53
CA MET A 234 -1.16 -4.60 -15.29
C MET A 234 -2.37 -4.49 -14.36
N ASP A 235 -2.49 -5.37 -13.36
CA ASP A 235 -3.62 -5.35 -12.44
C ASP A 235 -3.59 -4.13 -11.52
N ALA A 236 -2.40 -3.72 -11.04
CA ALA A 236 -2.25 -2.48 -10.29
C ALA A 236 -2.66 -1.25 -11.13
N ALA A 237 -2.28 -1.22 -12.41
CA ALA A 237 -2.64 -0.16 -13.35
C ALA A 237 -4.15 -0.10 -13.60
N LYS A 238 -4.82 -1.24 -13.81
CA LYS A 238 -6.27 -1.34 -13.96
C LYS A 238 -7.01 -0.78 -12.73
N VAL A 239 -6.56 -1.14 -11.53
CA VAL A 239 -7.15 -0.63 -10.28
C VAL A 239 -6.89 0.87 -10.14
N LEU A 240 -5.68 1.38 -10.45
CA LEU A 240 -5.40 2.80 -10.43
C LEU A 240 -6.33 3.56 -11.38
N LYS A 241 -6.51 3.08 -12.61
CA LYS A 241 -7.44 3.67 -13.58
C LYS A 241 -8.86 3.74 -13.03
N ALA A 242 -9.32 2.68 -12.36
CA ALA A 242 -10.66 2.61 -11.79
C ALA A 242 -10.89 3.66 -10.68
N ILE A 243 -9.88 3.95 -9.85
CA ILE A 243 -10.02 4.87 -8.69
C ILE A 243 -9.60 6.32 -8.96
N ALA A 244 -8.85 6.58 -10.05
CA ALA A 244 -8.35 7.90 -10.39
C ALA A 244 -9.46 8.89 -10.79
N GLY A 245 -9.20 10.18 -10.60
CA GLY A 245 -10.06 11.26 -11.11
C GLY A 245 -10.50 12.28 -10.07
N LYS A 246 -11.16 13.33 -10.56
CA LYS A 246 -11.55 14.52 -9.79
C LYS A 246 -12.64 14.22 -8.75
N ASP A 247 -12.53 14.90 -7.61
CA ASP A 247 -13.50 14.93 -6.53
C ASP A 247 -13.63 16.36 -6.01
N PRO A 248 -14.82 16.98 -6.07
CA PRO A 248 -15.03 18.35 -5.58
C PRO A 248 -14.75 18.53 -4.08
N LEU A 249 -14.76 17.45 -3.30
CA LEU A 249 -14.51 17.47 -1.86
C LEU A 249 -13.01 17.38 -1.50
N ASP A 250 -12.15 17.03 -2.47
CA ASP A 250 -10.69 17.04 -2.32
C ASP A 250 -10.06 18.03 -3.31
N SER A 251 -9.67 19.20 -2.80
CA SER A 251 -9.11 20.31 -3.62
C SER A 251 -7.83 19.92 -4.39
N TYR A 252 -7.09 18.89 -3.93
CA TYR A 252 -5.91 18.44 -4.64
C TYR A 252 -6.24 17.75 -5.96
N THR A 253 -7.41 17.14 -6.07
CA THR A 253 -7.84 16.52 -7.34
C THR A 253 -8.11 17.54 -8.44
N ALA A 254 -8.36 18.81 -8.08
CA ALA A 254 -8.48 19.89 -9.06
C ALA A 254 -7.16 20.19 -9.80
N LYS A 255 -6.01 19.75 -9.25
CA LYS A 255 -4.69 19.91 -9.86
C LYS A 255 -4.43 18.92 -11.00
N ILE A 256 -5.28 17.89 -11.17
CA ILE A 256 -5.17 16.95 -12.29
C ILE A 256 -5.26 17.76 -13.59
N PRO A 257 -4.25 17.64 -14.50
CA PRO A 257 -4.27 18.34 -15.80
C PRO A 257 -5.58 18.08 -16.56
N GLN A 258 -6.04 19.08 -17.31
CA GLN A 258 -7.29 18.94 -18.05
C GLN A 258 -7.20 17.90 -19.17
N ASP A 259 -6.01 17.71 -19.71
CA ASP A 259 -5.66 16.76 -20.76
C ASP A 259 -5.07 15.45 -20.23
N TYR A 260 -5.19 15.19 -18.91
CA TYR A 260 -4.71 13.92 -18.32
C TYR A 260 -5.49 12.74 -18.89
N ASP A 261 -4.78 11.86 -19.58
CA ASP A 261 -5.36 10.72 -20.28
C ASP A 261 -5.31 9.46 -19.40
N TYR A 262 -6.43 9.13 -18.77
CA TYR A 262 -6.55 7.95 -17.90
C TYR A 262 -6.43 6.62 -18.67
N GLU A 263 -6.71 6.59 -19.98
CA GLU A 263 -6.60 5.38 -20.80
C GLU A 263 -5.14 4.92 -20.91
N LYS A 264 -4.19 5.85 -20.93
CA LYS A 264 -2.76 5.56 -20.97
C LYS A 264 -2.24 4.81 -19.73
N LEU A 265 -2.97 4.81 -18.62
CA LEU A 265 -2.58 4.03 -17.44
C LEU A 265 -2.59 2.52 -17.70
N THR A 266 -3.37 2.05 -18.67
CA THR A 266 -3.50 0.63 -19.04
C THR A 266 -3.08 0.32 -20.49
N ASP A 267 -2.63 1.32 -21.24
CA ASP A 267 -2.05 1.14 -22.58
C ASP A 267 -0.55 0.80 -22.44
N LEU A 268 -0.25 -0.49 -22.21
CA LEU A 268 1.07 -0.96 -21.81
C LEU A 268 1.86 -1.53 -22.98
N ASP A 269 3.08 -1.03 -23.18
CA ASP A 269 4.03 -1.52 -24.17
C ASP A 269 5.16 -2.33 -23.51
N ILE A 270 5.24 -3.60 -23.85
CA ILE A 270 6.32 -4.50 -23.40
C ILE A 270 7.72 -4.00 -23.81
N ASN A 271 7.82 -3.22 -24.88
CA ASN A 271 9.07 -2.68 -25.42
C ASN A 271 9.33 -1.22 -25.02
N TYR A 272 8.55 -0.68 -24.10
CA TYR A 272 8.59 0.74 -23.71
C TYR A 272 10.01 1.25 -23.36
N LEU A 273 10.80 0.43 -22.68
CA LEU A 273 12.17 0.81 -22.26
C LEU A 273 13.17 0.89 -23.42
N LYS A 274 12.83 0.41 -24.63
CA LYS A 274 13.77 0.43 -25.76
C LYS A 274 14.12 1.86 -26.18
N GLY A 275 15.40 2.19 -26.08
CA GLY A 275 15.94 3.53 -26.40
C GLY A 275 15.68 4.59 -25.34
N LYS A 276 14.93 4.27 -24.26
CA LYS A 276 14.72 5.19 -23.13
C LYS A 276 15.99 5.41 -22.34
N ARG A 277 16.20 6.64 -21.87
CA ARG A 277 17.31 7.01 -21.00
C ARG A 277 16.89 6.81 -19.54
N VAL A 278 17.50 5.83 -18.90
CA VAL A 278 17.14 5.38 -17.55
C VAL A 278 18.26 5.75 -16.57
N GLY A 279 17.95 6.61 -15.60
CA GLY A 279 18.84 6.88 -14.47
C GLY A 279 18.78 5.73 -13.47
N VAL A 280 19.93 5.10 -13.20
CA VAL A 280 20.01 4.06 -12.17
C VAL A 280 20.70 4.64 -10.94
N LEU A 281 19.98 4.70 -9.81
CA LEU A 281 20.50 5.14 -8.52
C LEU A 281 21.57 4.15 -8.05
N ASN A 282 22.81 4.62 -8.00
CA ASN A 282 23.97 3.82 -7.65
C ASN A 282 24.95 4.69 -6.85
N SER A 283 25.29 4.28 -5.64
CA SER A 283 26.26 4.99 -4.79
C SER A 283 27.56 4.22 -4.66
N SER A 284 28.67 4.94 -4.61
CA SER A 284 29.97 4.36 -4.30
C SER A 284 30.04 3.70 -2.93
N GLU A 285 29.15 4.09 -2.01
CA GLU A 285 29.03 3.55 -0.65
C GLU A 285 28.13 2.31 -0.55
N SER A 286 27.52 1.87 -1.67
CA SER A 286 26.64 0.68 -1.70
C SER A 286 27.37 -0.59 -1.26
N SER A 287 26.69 -1.40 -0.46
CA SER A 287 27.16 -2.73 -0.04
C SER A 287 27.28 -3.68 -1.24
N GLU A 288 27.99 -4.79 -1.08
CA GLU A 288 28.10 -5.80 -2.14
C GLU A 288 26.75 -6.42 -2.52
N ILE A 289 25.82 -6.52 -1.58
CA ILE A 289 24.45 -6.98 -1.87
C ILE A 289 23.71 -5.96 -2.75
N GLU A 290 23.78 -4.67 -2.41
CA GLU A 290 23.19 -3.59 -3.22
C GLU A 290 23.76 -3.57 -4.62
N LYS A 291 25.11 -3.62 -4.75
CA LYS A 291 25.78 -3.69 -6.06
C LYS A 291 25.28 -4.86 -6.90
N GLY A 292 25.16 -6.05 -6.31
CA GLY A 292 24.64 -7.24 -7.00
C GLY A 292 23.20 -7.05 -7.48
N LEU A 293 22.34 -6.42 -6.69
CA LEU A 293 20.96 -6.09 -7.08
C LEU A 293 20.92 -5.00 -8.18
N ILE A 294 21.75 -3.97 -8.07
CA ILE A 294 21.89 -2.91 -9.08
C ILE A 294 22.39 -3.49 -10.41
N ASP A 295 23.35 -4.42 -10.37
CA ASP A 295 23.85 -5.12 -11.57
C ASP A 295 22.72 -5.95 -12.20
N LYS A 296 21.84 -6.57 -11.40
CA LYS A 296 20.64 -7.27 -11.94
C LYS A 296 19.70 -6.27 -12.62
N VAL A 297 19.43 -5.12 -12.00
CA VAL A 297 18.60 -4.05 -12.59
C VAL A 297 19.20 -3.64 -13.95
N LYS A 298 20.49 -3.37 -14.03
CA LYS A 298 21.17 -2.97 -15.26
C LYS A 298 21.07 -4.04 -16.36
N LYS A 299 21.26 -5.32 -16.02
CA LYS A 299 21.10 -6.43 -16.99
C LYS A 299 19.68 -6.50 -17.57
N VAL A 300 18.65 -6.30 -16.76
CA VAL A 300 17.25 -6.26 -17.25
C VAL A 300 17.06 -5.06 -18.20
N LEU A 301 17.58 -3.89 -17.86
CA LEU A 301 17.50 -2.69 -18.68
C LEU A 301 18.25 -2.85 -20.00
N GLU A 302 19.45 -3.45 -19.99
CA GLU A 302 20.24 -3.76 -21.18
C GLU A 302 19.50 -4.71 -22.10
N ALA A 303 18.88 -5.77 -21.55
CA ALA A 303 18.08 -6.72 -22.33
C ALA A 303 16.86 -6.04 -23.00
N LYS A 304 16.31 -4.99 -22.37
CA LYS A 304 15.25 -4.15 -22.94
C LYS A 304 15.75 -3.07 -23.89
N GLY A 305 17.05 -2.91 -24.05
CA GLY A 305 17.66 -1.93 -24.96
C GLY A 305 17.57 -0.49 -24.44
N ALA A 306 17.50 -0.29 -23.12
CA ALA A 306 17.55 1.02 -22.49
C ALA A 306 18.96 1.63 -22.52
N VAL A 307 19.05 2.96 -22.49
CA VAL A 307 20.30 3.69 -22.32
C VAL A 307 20.48 3.99 -20.82
N ILE A 308 21.41 3.30 -20.18
CA ILE A 308 21.63 3.39 -18.73
C ILE A 308 22.56 4.56 -18.40
N VAL A 309 22.19 5.34 -17.38
CA VAL A 309 23.00 6.42 -16.81
C VAL A 309 23.07 6.22 -15.29
N ASP A 310 24.26 6.02 -14.74
CA ASP A 310 24.44 6.00 -13.28
C ASP A 310 24.20 7.39 -12.70
N VAL A 311 23.35 7.49 -11.69
CA VAL A 311 22.98 8.76 -11.04
C VAL A 311 22.92 8.61 -9.52
N GLU A 312 23.08 9.73 -8.83
CA GLU A 312 22.86 9.83 -7.38
C GLU A 312 21.98 11.05 -7.07
N PHE A 313 21.19 10.97 -5.99
CA PHE A 313 20.56 12.15 -5.44
C PHE A 313 21.57 12.93 -4.59
N ASN A 314 21.89 14.13 -5.01
CA ASN A 314 22.72 15.04 -4.21
C ASN A 314 21.85 15.77 -3.17
N ILE A 315 21.54 15.10 -2.08
CA ILE A 315 20.65 15.62 -1.04
C ILE A 315 21.24 16.88 -0.41
N SER A 316 20.64 18.03 -0.68
CA SER A 316 21.11 19.32 -0.21
C SER A 316 21.06 19.46 1.31
N SER A 317 21.95 20.29 1.87
CA SER A 317 21.93 20.65 3.30
C SER A 317 20.61 21.29 3.71
N ASP A 318 20.02 22.09 2.84
CA ASP A 318 18.74 22.77 3.08
C ASP A 318 17.60 21.78 3.21
N TYR A 319 17.54 20.73 2.35
CA TYR A 319 16.57 19.66 2.47
C TYR A 319 16.73 18.90 3.79
N LYS A 320 17.96 18.58 4.18
CA LYS A 320 18.25 17.91 5.47
C LYS A 320 17.85 18.77 6.67
N ALA A 321 17.93 20.11 6.54
CA ALA A 321 17.56 21.05 7.59
C ALA A 321 16.03 21.30 7.67
N ALA A 322 15.29 21.10 6.57
CA ALA A 322 13.86 21.31 6.51
C ALA A 322 13.09 20.30 7.39
N LYS A 323 11.91 20.69 7.86
CA LYS A 323 11.20 20.00 8.93
C LYS A 323 9.94 19.29 8.41
N GLU A 324 10.10 18.27 7.56
CA GLU A 324 8.97 17.41 7.11
C GLU A 324 8.11 16.98 8.31
N PHE A 325 8.73 16.47 9.36
CA PHE A 325 7.99 15.94 10.51
C PHE A 325 7.10 16.98 11.17
N TYR A 326 7.53 18.27 11.23
CA TYR A 326 6.67 19.34 11.76
C TYR A 326 5.45 19.59 10.88
N VAL A 327 5.60 19.50 9.56
CA VAL A 327 4.48 19.60 8.60
C VAL A 327 3.46 18.49 8.88
N LEU A 328 3.93 17.24 9.01
CA LEU A 328 3.06 16.10 9.30
C LEU A 328 2.32 16.25 10.64
N LEU A 329 3.02 16.69 11.69
CA LEU A 329 2.41 16.91 13.02
C LEU A 329 1.27 17.95 12.96
N TYR A 330 1.51 19.07 12.29
CA TYR A 330 0.52 20.14 12.13
C TYR A 330 -0.69 19.67 11.31
N GLU A 331 -0.44 19.06 10.15
CA GLU A 331 -1.49 18.58 9.24
C GLU A 331 -2.32 17.47 9.87
N PHE A 332 -1.69 16.58 10.65
CA PHE A 332 -2.41 15.52 11.39
C PHE A 332 -3.39 16.10 12.39
N ASN A 333 -2.98 17.07 13.21
CA ASN A 333 -3.84 17.71 14.20
C ASN A 333 -5.06 18.38 13.52
N VAL A 334 -4.83 19.17 12.47
CA VAL A 334 -5.89 19.84 11.70
C VAL A 334 -6.77 18.81 10.96
N GLY A 335 -6.16 17.84 10.31
CA GLY A 335 -6.83 16.79 9.57
C GLY A 335 -7.75 15.94 10.45
N MET A 336 -7.27 15.51 11.62
CA MET A 336 -8.06 14.74 12.57
C MET A 336 -9.27 15.52 13.09
N LYS A 337 -9.11 16.80 13.41
CA LYS A 337 -10.22 17.67 13.79
C LYS A 337 -11.29 17.77 12.71
N ASN A 338 -10.87 17.82 11.44
CA ASN A 338 -11.79 17.85 10.30
C ASN A 338 -12.45 16.50 10.06
N TYR A 339 -11.69 15.40 10.13
CA TYR A 339 -12.21 14.04 9.96
C TYR A 339 -13.28 13.69 11.01
N LEU A 340 -13.07 14.09 12.27
CA LEU A 340 -14.00 13.82 13.36
C LEU A 340 -15.33 14.60 13.26
N LYS A 341 -15.39 15.68 12.48
CA LYS A 341 -16.63 16.41 12.23
C LYS A 341 -17.68 15.50 11.58
N GLY A 342 -18.86 15.42 12.20
CA GLY A 342 -19.96 14.61 11.66
C GLY A 342 -19.87 13.11 11.89
N ARG A 343 -18.80 12.62 12.53
CA ARG A 343 -18.68 11.21 12.92
C ARG A 343 -19.53 10.89 14.14
N SER A 344 -20.09 9.69 14.16
CA SER A 344 -20.88 9.17 15.29
C SER A 344 -19.98 8.56 16.36
N LEU A 345 -18.84 9.22 16.64
CA LEU A 345 -17.90 8.88 17.69
C LEU A 345 -18.04 9.82 18.89
N PRO A 346 -17.75 9.37 20.12
CA PRO A 346 -17.72 10.23 21.29
C PRO A 346 -16.59 11.28 21.25
N TYR A 347 -15.56 11.02 20.43
CA TYR A 347 -14.38 11.88 20.28
C TYR A 347 -14.65 13.01 19.28
N LYS A 348 -14.19 14.22 19.60
CA LYS A 348 -14.29 15.41 18.74
C LYS A 348 -12.93 16.02 18.41
N THR A 349 -11.92 15.67 19.18
CA THR A 349 -10.55 16.19 19.06
C THR A 349 -9.53 15.06 19.21
N LEU A 350 -8.27 15.34 18.89
CA LEU A 350 -7.17 14.42 19.12
C LEU A 350 -6.91 14.21 20.61
N GLU A 351 -7.15 15.25 21.43
CA GLU A 351 -7.07 15.16 22.89
C GLU A 351 -8.02 14.10 23.48
N ASP A 352 -9.26 14.01 22.96
CA ASP A 352 -10.22 13.00 23.42
C ASP A 352 -9.69 11.58 23.14
N ILE A 353 -9.01 11.39 22.00
CA ILE A 353 -8.40 10.11 21.64
C ILE A 353 -7.19 9.80 22.54
N VAL A 354 -6.38 10.81 22.87
CA VAL A 354 -5.26 10.69 23.81
C VAL A 354 -5.74 10.24 25.17
N GLU A 355 -6.82 10.83 25.69
CA GLU A 355 -7.40 10.45 26.99
C GLU A 355 -8.02 9.04 26.95
N PHE A 356 -8.69 8.68 25.86
CA PHE A 356 -9.16 7.30 25.67
C PHE A 356 -8.00 6.30 25.71
N ASN A 357 -6.90 6.58 25.02
CA ASN A 357 -5.73 5.71 25.00
C ASN A 357 -5.13 5.54 26.40
N LYS A 358 -5.03 6.62 27.18
CA LYS A 358 -4.57 6.56 28.58
C LYS A 358 -5.48 5.70 29.45
N ALA A 359 -6.80 5.84 29.30
CA ALA A 359 -7.79 5.05 30.04
C ALA A 359 -7.78 3.55 29.66
N ASN A 360 -7.23 3.20 28.51
CA ASN A 360 -7.12 1.83 27.99
C ASN A 360 -5.66 1.41 27.75
N ALA A 361 -4.72 1.93 28.53
CA ALA A 361 -3.28 1.80 28.32
C ALA A 361 -2.81 0.35 28.21
N ASP A 362 -3.32 -0.56 29.04
CA ASP A 362 -2.95 -1.98 29.06
C ASP A 362 -3.18 -2.68 27.71
N THR A 363 -4.11 -2.17 26.91
CA THR A 363 -4.42 -2.71 25.57
C THR A 363 -3.81 -1.86 24.46
N VAL A 364 -4.07 -0.55 24.51
CA VAL A 364 -3.72 0.37 23.41
C VAL A 364 -2.26 0.76 23.45
N LEU A 365 -1.70 1.01 24.63
CA LEU A 365 -0.30 1.44 24.81
C LEU A 365 0.62 0.28 25.22
N LYS A 366 0.20 -0.96 25.00
CA LYS A 366 0.90 -2.17 25.45
C LYS A 366 2.35 -2.26 24.94
N HIS A 367 2.61 -1.88 23.72
CA HIS A 367 3.90 -2.04 23.07
C HIS A 367 4.62 -0.71 22.83
N PHE A 368 3.88 0.37 22.54
CA PHE A 368 4.45 1.70 22.32
C PHE A 368 3.44 2.79 22.70
N GLY A 369 3.98 3.98 22.97
CA GLY A 369 3.23 5.11 23.49
C GLY A 369 2.42 5.89 22.43
N GLN A 370 2.19 7.18 22.70
CA GLN A 370 1.46 8.09 21.83
C GLN A 370 2.16 9.46 21.69
N GLU A 371 3.47 9.41 21.62
CA GLU A 371 4.35 10.59 21.63
C GLU A 371 4.03 11.49 20.44
N ILE A 372 3.77 10.90 19.25
CA ILE A 372 3.45 11.65 18.02
C ILE A 372 2.12 12.41 18.18
N PHE A 373 1.11 11.81 18.82
CA PHE A 373 -0.15 12.50 19.12
C PHE A 373 0.08 13.71 20.03
N LEU A 374 0.89 13.53 21.09
CA LEU A 374 1.21 14.60 22.03
C LEU A 374 2.03 15.73 21.39
N GLU A 375 2.91 15.40 20.44
CA GLU A 375 3.66 16.38 19.66
C GLU A 375 2.76 17.09 18.64
N SER A 376 1.84 16.36 17.99
CA SER A 376 0.85 16.95 17.07
C SER A 376 -0.03 18.00 17.74
N LEU A 377 -0.45 17.77 18.98
CA LEU A 377 -1.20 18.74 19.77
C LEU A 377 -0.43 20.04 20.08
N LYS A 378 0.91 20.00 20.04
CA LYS A 378 1.78 21.16 20.23
C LYS A 378 2.12 21.87 18.93
N ALA A 379 1.89 21.23 17.77
CA ALA A 379 2.17 21.79 16.46
C ALA A 379 1.04 22.74 16.03
N THR A 380 1.06 23.98 16.51
CA THR A 380 -0.01 24.98 16.32
C THR A 380 0.44 26.26 15.62
N ASP A 381 1.73 26.43 15.37
CA ASP A 381 2.30 27.60 14.70
C ASP A 381 2.07 27.51 13.18
N THR A 382 1.06 28.25 12.71
CA THR A 382 0.66 28.26 11.29
C THR A 382 1.71 28.93 10.40
N GLU A 383 2.40 29.97 10.85
CA GLU A 383 3.42 30.66 10.03
C GLU A 383 4.60 29.72 9.78
N LYS A 384 5.09 29.09 10.84
CA LYS A 384 6.13 28.07 10.74
C LYS A 384 5.68 26.92 9.82
N TYR A 385 4.45 26.43 9.97
CA TYR A 385 3.93 25.36 9.12
C TYR A 385 3.94 25.73 7.64
N LEU A 386 3.41 26.90 7.28
CA LEU A 386 3.35 27.34 5.88
C LEU A 386 4.74 27.43 5.26
N LYS A 387 5.72 27.98 6.01
CA LYS A 387 7.10 28.07 5.59
C LYS A 387 7.73 26.69 5.38
N GLU A 388 7.67 25.80 6.37
CA GLU A 388 8.28 24.48 6.30
C GLU A 388 7.64 23.63 5.18
N ARG A 389 6.32 23.72 4.99
CA ARG A 389 5.58 23.03 3.91
C ARG A 389 6.07 23.47 2.53
N GLU A 390 6.22 24.78 2.31
CA GLU A 390 6.69 25.32 1.04
C GLU A 390 8.14 24.89 0.78
N ASP A 391 9.02 25.06 1.77
CA ASP A 391 10.43 24.76 1.65
C ASP A 391 10.68 23.28 1.38
N ILE A 392 10.10 22.37 2.18
CA ILE A 392 10.37 20.93 2.02
C ILE A 392 9.83 20.38 0.70
N GLY A 393 8.62 20.79 0.29
CA GLY A 393 8.03 20.36 -0.97
C GLY A 393 8.80 20.86 -2.19
N ARG A 394 9.22 22.13 -2.19
CA ARG A 394 10.05 22.73 -3.24
C ARG A 394 11.41 22.04 -3.35
N LEU A 395 12.07 21.82 -2.21
CA LEU A 395 13.38 21.19 -2.17
C LEU A 395 13.35 19.72 -2.61
N ALA A 396 12.30 18.96 -2.22
CA ALA A 396 12.13 17.57 -2.65
C ALA A 396 11.95 17.47 -4.17
N LYS A 397 11.08 18.30 -4.74
CA LYS A 397 10.88 18.38 -6.21
C LYS A 397 12.17 18.70 -6.93
N ALA A 398 12.89 19.75 -6.50
CA ALA A 398 14.14 20.17 -7.11
C ALA A 398 15.21 19.06 -7.12
N GLN A 399 15.23 18.16 -6.12
CA GLN A 399 16.17 17.03 -6.11
C GLN A 399 15.86 16.03 -7.25
N ILE A 400 14.58 15.70 -7.45
CA ILE A 400 14.17 14.76 -8.50
C ILE A 400 14.30 15.39 -9.87
N ASP A 401 13.73 16.59 -10.05
CA ASP A 401 13.69 17.30 -11.32
C ASP A 401 15.10 17.58 -11.86
N SER A 402 16.03 18.02 -10.97
CA SER A 402 17.41 18.29 -11.37
C SER A 402 18.14 17.05 -11.89
N VAL A 403 17.91 15.86 -11.32
CA VAL A 403 18.53 14.62 -11.78
C VAL A 403 17.98 14.21 -13.14
N LEU A 404 16.65 14.32 -13.33
CA LEU A 404 15.97 14.03 -14.60
C LEU A 404 16.47 14.96 -15.71
N GLU A 405 16.45 16.27 -15.46
CA GLU A 405 16.81 17.31 -16.45
C GLU A 405 18.30 17.29 -16.81
N ALA A 406 19.19 17.28 -15.80
CA ALA A 406 20.64 17.33 -16.04
C ALA A 406 21.15 16.14 -16.87
N ASN A 407 20.49 14.98 -16.78
CA ASN A 407 20.88 13.77 -17.48
C ASN A 407 19.95 13.41 -18.65
N ASN A 408 18.93 14.23 -18.92
CA ASN A 408 17.89 14.00 -19.93
C ASN A 408 17.29 12.60 -19.81
N LEU A 409 16.77 12.27 -18.61
CA LEU A 409 16.25 10.95 -18.30
C LEU A 409 14.74 10.87 -18.53
N ASP A 410 14.27 9.70 -18.97
CA ASP A 410 12.85 9.36 -19.05
C ASP A 410 12.30 8.85 -17.70
N VAL A 411 13.16 8.21 -16.87
CA VAL A 411 12.78 7.62 -15.57
C VAL A 411 14.02 7.44 -14.69
N ILE A 412 13.84 7.51 -13.37
CA ILE A 412 14.86 7.14 -12.39
C ILE A 412 14.47 5.79 -11.77
N ILE A 413 15.41 4.86 -11.68
CA ILE A 413 15.23 3.54 -11.08
C ILE A 413 16.22 3.35 -9.94
N GLY A 414 15.77 2.77 -8.82
CA GLY A 414 16.61 2.43 -7.68
C GLY A 414 16.04 1.28 -6.85
N LEU A 415 16.80 0.76 -5.91
CA LEU A 415 16.28 -0.25 -4.99
C LEU A 415 15.23 0.39 -4.07
N THR A 416 14.08 -0.25 -3.88
CA THR A 416 12.99 0.36 -3.10
C THR A 416 13.36 0.48 -1.63
N ARG A 417 13.68 -0.66 -1.02
CA ARG A 417 14.01 -0.75 0.40
C ARG A 417 14.76 -2.05 0.70
N ASN A 418 15.55 -2.06 1.78
CA ASN A 418 16.13 -3.28 2.35
C ASN A 418 15.05 -4.32 2.66
N PRO A 419 15.41 -5.63 2.71
CA PRO A 419 14.45 -6.70 3.03
C PRO A 419 13.78 -6.49 4.39
N GLY A 420 12.67 -7.20 4.64
CA GLY A 420 11.98 -7.17 5.92
C GLY A 420 12.93 -7.51 7.07
N TRP A 421 12.69 -6.96 8.24
CA TRP A 421 13.44 -7.16 9.49
C TRP A 421 12.65 -8.01 10.48
N VAL A 422 13.31 -8.56 11.50
CA VAL A 422 12.62 -9.31 12.55
C VAL A 422 11.65 -8.40 13.31
N THR A 423 10.43 -8.87 13.51
CA THR A 423 9.41 -8.11 14.25
C THR A 423 9.81 -7.96 15.71
N ASP A 424 9.89 -6.73 16.19
CA ASP A 424 10.19 -6.39 17.59
C ASP A 424 9.05 -5.51 18.13
N LEU A 425 8.26 -6.06 19.05
CA LEU A 425 7.14 -5.35 19.67
C LEU A 425 7.56 -4.49 20.87
N GLU A 426 8.79 -4.64 21.36
CA GLU A 426 9.31 -3.91 22.52
C GLU A 426 10.10 -2.67 22.08
N ASN A 427 10.95 -2.83 21.05
CA ASN A 427 11.84 -1.76 20.61
C ASN A 427 11.38 -1.07 19.32
N GLY A 428 10.33 -1.59 18.66
CA GLY A 428 9.81 -1.05 17.41
C GLY A 428 10.61 -1.47 16.18
N ASP A 429 10.36 -0.78 15.08
CA ASP A 429 11.00 -1.10 13.81
C ASP A 429 12.50 -0.78 13.82
N SER A 430 13.33 -1.82 13.80
CA SER A 430 14.75 -1.70 13.55
C SER A 430 14.99 -1.55 12.04
N ARG A 431 15.37 -0.37 11.61
CA ARG A 431 15.52 -0.06 10.17
C ARG A 431 16.86 -0.51 9.57
N GLY A 432 17.53 -1.51 10.13
CA GLY A 432 18.82 -1.94 9.60
C GLY A 432 19.46 -3.10 10.34
N ASP A 433 18.96 -4.31 10.16
CA ASP A 433 19.66 -5.51 10.59
C ASP A 433 20.82 -5.81 9.63
N GLY A 434 22.01 -5.89 10.18
CA GLY A 434 23.20 -6.37 9.46
C GLY A 434 23.86 -5.42 8.49
N GLY A 435 23.72 -4.10 8.65
CA GLY A 435 24.42 -3.09 7.83
C GLY A 435 23.85 -2.92 6.41
N ILE A 436 22.70 -3.52 6.13
CA ILE A 436 21.97 -3.34 4.87
C ILE A 436 20.96 -2.22 5.08
N SER A 437 21.18 -1.05 4.49
CA SER A 437 20.26 0.08 4.62
C SER A 437 20.18 0.88 3.33
N TRP A 438 19.17 0.59 2.51
CA TRP A 438 18.80 1.44 1.39
C TRP A 438 17.30 1.79 1.44
N SER A 439 16.94 2.95 0.95
CA SER A 439 15.55 3.38 0.81
C SER A 439 15.46 4.48 -0.23
N ASN A 440 14.70 4.22 -1.28
CA ASN A 440 14.38 5.21 -2.31
C ASN A 440 12.88 5.43 -2.37
N GLY A 441 12.43 6.65 -2.22
CA GLY A 441 11.00 6.99 -2.25
C GLY A 441 10.61 8.16 -1.35
N GLY A 442 11.40 8.47 -0.32
CA GLY A 442 11.11 9.59 0.58
C GLY A 442 11.00 10.93 -0.15
N LEU A 443 11.88 11.19 -1.13
CA LEU A 443 11.77 12.39 -1.97
C LEU A 443 10.46 12.45 -2.75
N SER A 444 10.05 11.34 -3.38
CA SER A 444 8.78 11.27 -4.13
C SER A 444 7.56 11.45 -3.23
N ALA A 445 7.62 10.95 -1.98
CA ALA A 445 6.56 11.15 -1.01
C ALA A 445 6.39 12.63 -0.66
N VAL A 446 7.48 13.30 -0.28
CA VAL A 446 7.50 14.73 0.09
C VAL A 446 7.20 15.64 -1.10
N ALA A 447 7.70 15.30 -2.30
CA ALA A 447 7.40 16.03 -3.53
C ALA A 447 5.92 15.88 -3.98
N GLY A 448 5.22 14.85 -3.47
CA GLY A 448 3.90 14.48 -3.96
C GLY A 448 3.93 13.84 -5.35
N TYR A 449 5.10 13.35 -5.81
CA TYR A 449 5.34 12.73 -7.11
C TYR A 449 5.00 11.23 -7.09
N PRO A 450 4.70 10.60 -8.24
CA PRO A 450 4.40 9.19 -8.30
C PRO A 450 5.62 8.33 -7.98
N HIS A 451 5.38 7.15 -7.44
CA HIS A 451 6.39 6.14 -7.15
C HIS A 451 5.79 4.74 -7.34
N ILE A 452 6.43 3.91 -8.14
CA ILE A 452 6.03 2.53 -8.37
C ILE A 452 7.12 1.61 -7.84
N THR A 453 6.76 0.58 -7.11
CA THR A 453 7.67 -0.51 -6.75
C THR A 453 7.16 -1.83 -7.30
N ILE A 454 8.08 -2.65 -7.80
CA ILE A 454 7.79 -4.01 -8.25
C ILE A 454 8.81 -4.99 -7.65
N PRO A 455 8.49 -6.28 -7.56
CA PRO A 455 9.44 -7.29 -7.06
C PRO A 455 10.68 -7.38 -7.96
N LEU A 456 11.86 -7.47 -7.33
CA LEU A 456 13.15 -7.59 -8.04
C LEU A 456 13.82 -8.95 -7.83
N ASP A 457 14.03 -9.35 -6.58
CA ASP A 457 14.77 -10.55 -6.21
C ASP A 457 14.54 -10.93 -4.74
N PHE A 458 15.22 -11.97 -4.28
CA PHE A 458 15.35 -12.32 -2.87
C PHE A 458 16.70 -11.90 -2.29
N VAL A 459 16.66 -11.46 -1.02
CA VAL A 459 17.83 -11.32 -0.16
C VAL A 459 17.53 -12.10 1.11
N ASN A 460 18.33 -13.12 1.41
CA ASN A 460 18.11 -14.03 2.57
C ASN A 460 16.66 -14.59 2.62
N ASP A 461 16.16 -15.11 1.50
CA ASP A 461 14.80 -15.62 1.30
C ASP A 461 13.66 -14.61 1.51
N LEU A 462 13.95 -13.32 1.65
CA LEU A 462 12.98 -12.24 1.75
C LEU A 462 12.97 -11.42 0.47
N PRO A 463 11.78 -11.05 -0.06
CA PRO A 463 11.68 -10.24 -1.26
C PRO A 463 12.26 -8.84 -1.07
N VAL A 464 12.81 -8.29 -2.14
CA VAL A 464 13.19 -6.90 -2.28
C VAL A 464 12.64 -6.35 -3.59
N GLY A 465 12.34 -5.05 -3.61
CA GLY A 465 11.73 -4.38 -4.75
C GLY A 465 12.67 -3.39 -5.45
N VAL A 466 12.30 -3.07 -6.68
CA VAL A 466 12.89 -1.99 -7.47
C VAL A 466 11.86 -0.88 -7.70
N SER A 467 12.28 0.37 -7.53
CA SER A 467 11.49 1.60 -7.61
C SER A 467 11.65 2.29 -8.95
N PHE A 468 10.55 2.87 -9.43
CA PHE A 468 10.46 3.74 -10.61
C PHE A 468 9.94 5.10 -10.14
N LEU A 469 10.70 6.16 -10.43
CA LEU A 469 10.47 7.53 -9.96
C LEU A 469 10.44 8.48 -11.15
N GLY A 470 9.49 9.41 -11.13
CA GLY A 470 9.32 10.46 -12.15
C GLY A 470 8.75 11.73 -11.55
N THR A 471 8.26 12.64 -12.38
CA THR A 471 7.63 13.89 -11.98
C THR A 471 6.12 13.75 -11.76
N ALA A 472 5.44 14.82 -11.31
CA ALA A 472 3.99 14.79 -11.11
C ALA A 472 3.25 14.45 -12.41
N TRP A 473 2.21 13.63 -12.31
CA TRP A 473 1.31 13.21 -13.40
C TRP A 473 1.96 12.30 -14.46
N ASP A 474 3.11 11.69 -14.11
CA ASP A 474 3.89 10.84 -15.00
C ASP A 474 3.58 9.33 -14.82
N GLU A 475 2.45 8.99 -14.20
CA GLU A 475 2.08 7.60 -13.89
C GLU A 475 2.11 6.70 -15.10
N ALA A 476 1.59 7.15 -16.25
CA ALA A 476 1.53 6.33 -17.46
C ALA A 476 2.93 5.90 -17.95
N ASN A 477 3.91 6.81 -17.92
CA ASN A 477 5.30 6.51 -18.27
C ASN A 477 5.95 5.55 -17.26
N LEU A 478 5.74 5.79 -15.95
CA LEU A 478 6.30 4.94 -14.90
C LEU A 478 5.69 3.54 -14.91
N ILE A 479 4.38 3.41 -15.14
CA ILE A 479 3.69 2.12 -15.28
C ILE A 479 4.23 1.35 -16.48
N ASN A 480 4.40 2.01 -17.63
CA ASN A 480 4.97 1.40 -18.82
C ASN A 480 6.42 0.95 -18.61
N ALA A 481 7.25 1.77 -17.94
CA ALA A 481 8.62 1.40 -17.61
C ALA A 481 8.66 0.19 -16.66
N ALA A 482 7.83 0.20 -15.61
CA ALA A 482 7.72 -0.89 -14.65
C ALA A 482 7.19 -2.17 -15.33
N TYR A 483 6.17 -2.07 -16.19
CA TYR A 483 5.65 -3.21 -16.95
C TYR A 483 6.70 -3.81 -17.89
N SER A 484 7.36 -2.97 -18.70
CA SER A 484 8.43 -3.43 -19.60
C SER A 484 9.55 -4.15 -18.84
N PHE A 485 9.94 -3.63 -17.67
CA PHE A 485 10.92 -4.25 -16.77
C PHE A 485 10.41 -5.58 -16.19
N GLU A 486 9.17 -5.62 -15.67
CA GLU A 486 8.54 -6.82 -15.11
C GLU A 486 8.51 -7.97 -16.10
N GLN A 487 8.16 -7.69 -17.37
CA GLN A 487 8.07 -8.69 -18.45
C GLN A 487 9.43 -9.30 -18.82
N GLU A 488 10.55 -8.66 -18.48
CA GLU A 488 11.90 -9.21 -18.65
C GLU A 488 12.40 -9.88 -17.37
N ASN A 489 12.22 -9.25 -16.21
CA ASN A 489 12.65 -9.78 -14.92
C ASN A 489 11.91 -11.07 -14.52
N LYS A 490 10.62 -11.15 -14.82
CA LYS A 490 9.73 -12.31 -14.57
C LYS A 490 9.82 -12.87 -13.16
N PHE A 491 10.00 -12.00 -12.18
CA PHE A 491 10.11 -12.38 -10.79
C PHE A 491 8.77 -12.13 -10.05
N PHE A 492 8.01 -13.20 -9.84
CA PHE A 492 6.71 -13.20 -9.16
C PHE A 492 6.79 -14.10 -7.92
N PRO A 493 7.30 -13.59 -6.80
CA PRO A 493 7.54 -14.42 -5.63
C PRO A 493 6.25 -14.91 -4.98
N ILE A 494 6.27 -16.17 -4.52
CA ILE A 494 5.16 -16.81 -3.81
C ILE A 494 5.68 -17.32 -2.48
N PRO A 495 5.03 -17.01 -1.33
CA PRO A 495 5.38 -17.57 -0.03
C PRO A 495 5.22 -19.10 -0.03
N LYS A 496 6.15 -19.79 0.68
CA LYS A 496 6.15 -21.26 0.80
C LYS A 496 5.09 -21.80 1.73
#